data_a9291ad53f50d9ea5ca6413f12c87fa5
#
_entry.id   a9291ad53f50d9ea5ca6413f12c87fa5
#
_cell.length_a   1.000
_cell.length_b   1.000
_cell.length_c   1.000
_cell.angle_alpha   90.00
_cell.angle_beta   90.00
_cell.angle_gamma   90.00
#
_symmetry.space_group_name_H-M   'P 1'
#
loop_
_entity.id
_entity.type
_entity.pdbx_description
1 polymer ?
#
loop_
_entity_poly.entity_id
_entity_poly.type
_entity_poly.pdbx_seq_one_letter_code
_entity_poly.pdbx_strand_id
1 'polypeptide(L)'
;AESERARIIEAAHKEAEEIIAKAHTTVEDERKSIYAGAASSIADLSVAVATKIVGESLTDEAEQKKLIERYIQEAGSLNAD
;
A
#
# COMPACT_ATOMS: atom_id res chain seq x y z
N ALA A 1 24.47 -0.08 54.35
CA ALA A 1 24.92 1.28 54.58
C ALA A 1 24.28 2.26 53.60
N GLU A 2 24.30 3.51 53.93
CA GLU A 2 23.63 4.58 53.14
C GLU A 2 24.27 4.74 51.76
N SER A 3 25.58 4.64 51.64
CA SER A 3 26.28 4.72 50.36
C SER A 3 25.96 3.56 49.44
N GLU A 4 25.83 2.38 49.99
CA GLU A 4 25.42 1.17 49.21
C GLU A 4 23.99 1.30 48.72
N ARG A 5 23.08 1.78 49.58
CA ARG A 5 21.69 2.02 49.22
C ARG A 5 21.58 3.05 48.11
N ALA A 6 22.31 4.16 48.20
CA ALA A 6 22.33 5.21 47.19
C ALA A 6 22.85 4.63 45.85
N ARG A 7 23.86 3.79 45.88
CA ARG A 7 24.40 3.14 44.67
C ARG A 7 23.37 2.22 44.01
N ILE A 8 22.63 1.46 44.81
CA ILE A 8 21.59 0.54 44.29
C ILE A 8 20.44 1.36 43.67
N ILE A 9 20.01 2.43 44.31
CA ILE A 9 18.95 3.30 43.79
C ILE A 9 19.41 3.95 42.50
N GLU A 10 20.62 4.47 42.44
CA GLU A 10 21.17 5.09 41.23
C GLU A 10 21.25 4.09 40.07
N ALA A 11 21.74 2.87 40.36
CA ALA A 11 21.79 1.81 39.35
C ALA A 11 20.39 1.43 38.85
N ALA A 12 19.41 1.36 39.75
CA ALA A 12 18.03 1.06 39.38
C ALA A 12 17.41 2.15 38.50
N HIS A 13 17.67 3.43 38.81
CA HIS A 13 17.23 4.55 37.98
C HIS A 13 17.86 4.50 36.60
N LYS A 14 19.14 4.23 36.51
CA LYS A 14 19.87 4.12 35.25
C LYS A 14 19.30 2.99 34.38
N GLU A 15 19.06 1.84 35.01
CA GLU A 15 18.45 0.70 34.31
C GLU A 15 17.04 1.01 33.81
N ALA A 16 16.24 1.69 34.64
CA ALA A 16 14.92 2.13 34.26
C ALA A 16 14.95 3.08 33.04
N GLU A 17 15.87 4.04 33.04
CA GLU A 17 16.06 4.96 31.91
C GLU A 17 16.46 4.21 30.63
N GLU A 18 17.33 3.21 30.73
CA GLU A 18 17.73 2.38 29.59
C GLU A 18 16.57 1.55 29.05
N ILE A 19 15.74 1.01 29.92
CA ILE A 19 14.52 0.27 29.52
C ILE A 19 13.56 1.18 28.78
N ILE A 20 13.33 2.37 29.29
CA ILE A 20 12.44 3.37 28.65
C ILE A 20 13.01 3.79 27.30
N ALA A 21 14.31 4.06 27.21
CA ALA A 21 14.96 4.43 25.96
C ALA A 21 14.84 3.33 24.90
N LYS A 22 15.04 2.07 25.30
CA LYS A 22 14.86 0.92 24.41
C LYS A 22 13.41 0.77 23.96
N ALA A 23 12.47 0.98 24.88
CA ALA A 23 11.04 0.92 24.55
C ALA A 23 10.67 1.98 23.50
N HIS A 24 11.17 3.20 23.64
CA HIS A 24 10.96 4.26 22.64
C HIS A 24 11.54 3.90 21.28
N THR A 25 12.75 3.35 21.26
CA THR A 25 13.38 2.89 20.02
C THR A 25 12.56 1.80 19.35
N THR A 26 12.11 0.82 20.12
CA THR A 26 11.27 -0.28 19.61
C THR A 26 9.97 0.24 19.02
N VAL A 27 9.28 1.14 19.73
CA VAL A 27 8.03 1.75 19.24
C VAL A 27 8.27 2.52 17.96
N GLU A 28 9.35 3.29 17.87
CA GLU A 28 9.69 4.04 16.66
C GLU A 28 10.00 3.12 15.47
N ASP A 29 10.73 2.05 15.71
CA ASP A 29 11.05 1.06 14.67
C ASP A 29 9.80 0.33 14.18
N GLU A 30 8.92 -0.07 15.09
CA GLU A 30 7.63 -0.68 14.75
C GLU A 30 6.74 0.27 13.96
N ARG A 31 6.70 1.53 14.35
CA ARG A 31 5.96 2.56 13.65
C ARG A 31 6.43 2.72 12.21
N LYS A 32 7.75 2.81 11.99
CA LYS A 32 8.34 2.88 10.66
C LYS A 32 8.00 1.66 9.82
N SER A 33 8.07 0.48 10.43
CA SER A 33 7.73 -0.78 9.76
C SER A 33 6.26 -0.82 9.34
N ILE A 34 5.36 -0.37 10.20
CA ILE A 34 3.92 -0.30 9.90
C ILE A 34 3.64 0.67 8.74
N TYR A 35 4.26 1.86 8.78
CA TYR A 35 4.11 2.84 7.68
C TYR A 35 4.66 2.31 6.36
N ALA A 36 5.82 1.67 6.37
CA ALA A 36 6.40 1.09 5.17
C ALA A 36 5.51 -0.03 4.60
N GLY A 37 4.98 -0.89 5.48
CA GLY A 37 4.04 -1.95 5.09
C GLY A 37 2.74 -1.39 4.50
N ALA A 38 2.18 -0.37 5.13
CA ALA A 38 0.98 0.29 4.63
C ALA A 38 1.22 0.97 3.27
N ALA A 39 2.34 1.67 3.11
CA ALA A 39 2.71 2.30 1.85
C ALA A 39 2.86 1.27 0.71
N SER A 40 3.49 0.13 1.01
CA SER A 40 3.63 -0.97 0.06
C SER A 40 2.28 -1.55 -0.35
N SER A 41 1.39 -1.77 0.62
CA SER A 41 0.03 -2.29 0.36
C SER A 41 -0.81 -1.32 -0.48
N ILE A 42 -0.71 -0.03 -0.19
CA ILE A 42 -1.40 1.02 -0.96
C ILE A 42 -0.87 1.07 -2.40
N ALA A 43 0.45 0.96 -2.58
CA ALA A 43 1.05 0.93 -3.91
C ALA A 43 0.56 -0.28 -4.72
N ASP A 44 0.53 -1.46 -4.11
CA ASP A 44 0.05 -2.69 -4.75
C ASP A 44 -1.43 -2.57 -5.14
N LEU A 45 -2.25 -2.04 -4.24
CA LEU A 45 -3.67 -1.82 -4.49
C LEU A 45 -3.87 -0.81 -5.62
N SER A 46 -3.10 0.28 -5.62
CA SER A 46 -3.17 1.30 -6.66
C SER A 46 -2.85 0.73 -8.04
N VAL A 47 -1.82 -0.10 -8.14
CA VAL A 47 -1.46 -0.80 -9.38
C VAL A 47 -2.57 -1.76 -9.80
N ALA A 48 -3.13 -2.53 -8.87
CA ALA A 48 -4.22 -3.46 -9.16
C ALA A 48 -5.47 -2.74 -9.69
N VAL A 49 -5.85 -1.63 -9.06
CA VAL A 49 -6.99 -0.81 -9.50
C VAL A 49 -6.72 -0.21 -10.89
N ALA A 50 -5.54 0.36 -11.10
CA ALA A 50 -5.15 0.94 -12.39
C ALA A 50 -5.17 -0.11 -13.50
N THR A 51 -4.65 -1.29 -13.23
CA THR A 51 -4.64 -2.41 -14.18
C THR A 51 -6.08 -2.82 -14.56
N LYS A 52 -6.96 -2.87 -13.59
CA LYS A 52 -8.37 -3.19 -13.83
C LYS A 52 -9.06 -2.13 -14.68
N ILE A 53 -8.84 -0.85 -14.39
CA ILE A 53 -9.42 0.27 -15.14
C ILE A 53 -8.94 0.23 -16.60
N VAL A 54 -7.64 0.06 -16.82
CA VAL A 54 -7.07 -0.04 -18.17
C VAL A 54 -7.64 -1.26 -18.92
N GLY A 55 -7.74 -2.40 -18.24
CA GLY A 55 -8.31 -3.62 -18.83
C GLY A 55 -9.76 -3.42 -19.27
N GLU A 56 -10.58 -2.78 -18.46
CA GLU A 56 -11.97 -2.46 -18.80
C GLU A 56 -12.08 -1.48 -19.97
N SER A 57 -11.23 -0.44 -20.00
CA SER A 57 -11.17 0.51 -21.12
C SER A 57 -10.84 -0.17 -22.44
N LEU A 58 -9.87 -1.09 -22.44
CA LEU A 58 -9.50 -1.84 -23.65
C LEU A 58 -10.63 -2.75 -24.12
N THR A 59 -11.37 -3.35 -23.21
CA THR A 59 -12.55 -4.18 -23.54
C THR A 59 -13.64 -3.33 -24.16
N ASP A 60 -13.92 -2.16 -23.61
CA ASP A 60 -14.92 -1.22 -24.14
C ASP A 60 -14.55 -0.76 -25.56
N GLU A 61 -13.30 -0.44 -25.82
CA GLU A 61 -12.81 -0.07 -27.15
C GLU A 61 -12.99 -1.21 -28.15
N ALA A 62 -12.68 -2.44 -27.75
CA ALA A 62 -12.86 -3.61 -28.60
C ALA A 62 -14.34 -3.85 -28.95
N GLU A 63 -15.23 -3.66 -27.97
CA GLU A 63 -16.67 -3.79 -28.19
C GLU A 63 -17.20 -2.71 -29.13
N GLN A 64 -16.74 -1.47 -28.95
CA GLN A 64 -17.11 -0.36 -29.86
C GLN A 64 -16.66 -0.63 -31.29
N LYS A 65 -15.44 -1.14 -31.45
CA LYS A 65 -14.93 -1.48 -32.77
C LYS A 65 -15.79 -2.53 -33.46
N LYS A 66 -16.18 -3.57 -32.74
CA LYS A 66 -17.03 -4.63 -33.24
C LYS A 66 -18.40 -4.08 -33.69
N LEU A 67 -18.94 -3.17 -32.90
CA LEU A 67 -20.22 -2.52 -33.23
C LEU A 67 -20.13 -1.70 -34.52
N ILE A 68 -19.06 -0.93 -34.67
CA ILE A 68 -18.80 -0.14 -35.87
C ILE A 68 -18.65 -1.05 -37.09
N GLU A 69 -17.86 -2.12 -36.97
CA GLU A 69 -17.69 -3.10 -38.04
C GLU A 69 -19.00 -3.73 -38.47
N ARG A 70 -19.87 -4.02 -37.51
CA ARG A 70 -21.22 -4.56 -37.80
C ARG A 70 -22.07 -3.58 -38.59
N TYR A 71 -22.10 -2.29 -38.21
CA TYR A 71 -22.83 -1.26 -38.94
C TYR A 71 -22.31 -1.07 -40.36
N ILE A 72 -21.01 -1.08 -40.55
CA ILE A 72 -20.39 -0.99 -41.88
C ILE A 72 -20.80 -2.17 -42.74
N GLN A 73 -20.83 -3.39 -42.17
CA GLN A 73 -21.23 -4.58 -42.86
C GLN A 73 -22.71 -4.56 -43.29
N GLU A 74 -23.58 -4.09 -42.38
CA GLU A 74 -25.01 -3.91 -42.67
C GLU A 74 -25.24 -2.88 -43.80
N ALA A 75 -24.52 -1.76 -43.77
CA ALA A 75 -24.58 -0.74 -44.80
C ALA A 75 -24.10 -1.29 -46.15
N GLY A 76 -23.04 -2.07 -46.16
CA GLY A 76 -22.55 -2.73 -47.36
C GLY A 76 -23.54 -3.74 -47.93
N SER A 77 -24.23 -4.47 -47.05
CA SER A 77 -25.29 -5.41 -47.46
C SER A 77 -26.49 -4.72 -48.10
N LEU A 78 -26.89 -3.55 -47.57
CA LEU A 78 -27.96 -2.76 -48.13
C LEU A 78 -27.64 -2.19 -49.52
N ASN A 79 -26.39 -1.89 -49.78
CA ASN A 79 -25.92 -1.37 -51.06
C ASN A 79 -25.60 -2.46 -52.09
N ALA A 80 -25.62 -3.73 -51.73
CA ALA A 80 -25.31 -4.86 -52.60
C ALA A 80 -26.48 -5.19 -53.57
N ASP A 81 -27.65 -4.74 -53.24
CA ASP A 81 -28.85 -4.91 -54.09
C ASP A 81 -29.02 -3.75 -55.06
#